data_aed920b92518ff71575415854e54d36a
#
_entry.id   aed920b92518ff71575415854e54d36a
#
_cell.length_a   1.000
_cell.length_b   1.000
_cell.length_c   1.000
_cell.angle_alpha   90.00
_cell.angle_beta   90.00
_cell.angle_gamma   90.00
#
_symmetry.space_group_name_H-M   'P 1'
#
loop_
_entity.id
_entity.type
_entity.pdbx_description
1 polymer ?
#
loop_
_entity_poly.entity_id
_entity_poly.type
_entity_poly.pdbx_seq_one_letter_code
_entity_poly.pdbx_strand_id
1 'polypeptide(L)'
;MFIKAAEENEIFPGGMKAVTLNGRDIVLCNCAGAFYAVERACGHAGARLERGALTGWILTCPLHYAQFDVRTGEALSGPAPKAPESRHADPADPKLKTLGLKTWPVKKEAGTVFVDVQ
;
A
#
# COMPACT_ATOMS: atom_id res chain seq x y z
N MET A 1 -19.94 4.43 0.90
CA MET A 1 -20.04 5.60 1.80
C MET A 1 -18.67 6.07 2.19
N PHE A 2 -18.40 7.34 2.00
CA PHE A 2 -17.09 7.92 2.37
C PHE A 2 -17.05 8.19 3.86
N ILE A 3 -15.99 7.71 4.50
CA ILE A 3 -15.78 7.86 5.94
C ILE A 3 -14.50 8.64 6.14
N LYS A 4 -14.49 9.58 7.09
CA LYS A 4 -13.27 10.32 7.41
C LYS A 4 -12.18 9.36 7.85
N ALA A 5 -11.02 9.46 7.22
CA ALA A 5 -9.88 8.59 7.50
C ALA A 5 -8.75 9.35 8.20
N ALA A 6 -8.46 10.59 7.79
CA ALA A 6 -7.37 11.35 8.37
C ALA A 6 -7.47 12.80 7.91
N GLU A 7 -6.73 13.69 8.58
CA GLU A 7 -6.48 15.01 8.07
C GLU A 7 -5.30 14.97 7.12
N GLU A 8 -5.36 15.77 6.07
CA GLU A 8 -4.32 15.80 5.04
C GLU A 8 -2.93 16.03 5.64
N ASN A 9 -2.84 16.91 6.62
CA ASN A 9 -1.55 17.27 7.21
C ASN A 9 -1.00 16.22 8.18
N GLU A 10 -1.73 15.15 8.44
CA GLU A 10 -1.21 14.05 9.25
C GLU A 10 -0.24 13.16 8.48
N ILE A 11 -0.25 13.25 7.15
CA ILE A 11 0.57 12.37 6.30
C ILE A 11 1.36 13.23 5.33
N PHE A 12 2.67 13.30 5.52
CA PHE A 12 3.53 14.08 4.63
C PHE A 12 3.61 13.43 3.25
N PRO A 13 3.90 14.23 2.19
CA PRO A 13 4.13 13.63 0.87
C PRO A 13 5.23 12.57 0.94
N GLY A 14 4.95 11.41 0.37
CA GLY A 14 5.83 10.24 0.48
C GLY A 14 5.58 9.41 1.73
N GLY A 15 4.65 9.83 2.60
CA GLY A 15 4.33 9.11 3.82
C GLY A 15 3.12 8.20 3.68
N MET A 16 2.96 7.38 4.70
CA MET A 16 1.84 6.44 4.80
C MET A 16 1.32 6.40 6.22
N LYS A 17 0.04 6.10 6.38
CA LYS A 17 -0.58 5.95 7.69
C LYS A 17 -1.57 4.81 7.67
N ALA A 18 -1.46 3.92 8.66
CA ALA A 18 -2.41 2.84 8.83
C ALA A 18 -3.64 3.36 9.59
N VAL A 19 -4.82 3.04 9.09
CA VAL A 19 -6.08 3.38 9.73
C VAL A 19 -7.00 2.17 9.68
N THR A 20 -7.93 2.08 10.63
CA THR A 20 -8.96 1.04 10.62
C THR A 20 -10.30 1.70 10.45
N LEU A 21 -10.99 1.36 9.37
CA LEU A 21 -12.29 1.91 9.04
C LEU A 21 -13.27 0.77 8.80
N ASN A 22 -14.36 0.76 9.56
CA ASN A 22 -15.39 -0.27 9.42
C ASN A 22 -14.81 -1.69 9.52
N GLY A 23 -13.85 -1.89 10.42
CA GLY A 23 -13.21 -3.20 10.59
C GLY A 23 -12.21 -3.58 9.52
N ARG A 24 -11.89 -2.67 8.62
CA ARG A 24 -10.90 -2.91 7.56
C ARG A 24 -9.62 -2.15 7.85
N ASP A 25 -8.50 -2.84 7.79
CA ASP A 25 -7.19 -2.25 7.98
C ASP A 25 -6.68 -1.70 6.65
N ILE A 26 -6.47 -0.40 6.61
CA ILE A 26 -6.18 0.34 5.39
C ILE A 26 -4.92 1.15 5.59
N VAL A 27 -4.10 1.27 4.54
CA VAL A 27 -2.97 2.19 4.52
C VAL A 27 -3.30 3.34 3.59
N LEU A 28 -3.23 4.56 4.12
CA LEU A 28 -3.34 5.76 3.31
C LEU A 28 -1.95 6.16 2.83
N CYS A 29 -1.84 6.41 1.55
CA CYS A 29 -0.58 6.79 0.92
C CYS A 29 -0.70 8.20 0.36
N ASN A 30 0.23 9.08 0.73
CA ASN A 30 0.27 10.42 0.18
C ASN A 30 1.33 10.48 -0.93
N CYS A 31 0.87 10.48 -2.17
CA CYS A 31 1.74 10.52 -3.34
C CYS A 31 1.76 11.93 -3.89
N ALA A 32 2.65 12.77 -3.35
CA ALA A 32 2.81 14.17 -3.76
C ALA A 32 1.49 14.96 -3.69
N GLY A 33 0.70 14.73 -2.66
CA GLY A 33 -0.58 15.41 -2.45
C GLY A 33 -1.79 14.62 -2.93
N ALA A 34 -1.61 13.56 -3.70
CA ALA A 34 -2.69 12.67 -4.10
C ALA A 34 -2.73 11.49 -3.13
N PHE A 35 -3.92 11.23 -2.58
CA PHE A 35 -4.08 10.16 -1.58
C PHE A 35 -4.70 8.92 -2.18
N TYR A 36 -4.18 7.78 -1.76
CA TYR A 36 -4.69 6.47 -2.18
C TYR A 36 -4.84 5.58 -0.96
N ALA A 37 -5.80 4.67 -1.01
CA ALA A 37 -6.08 3.75 0.08
C ALA A 37 -5.92 2.32 -0.43
N VAL A 38 -5.03 1.57 0.23
CA VAL A 38 -4.79 0.17 -0.11
C VAL A 38 -4.91 -0.68 1.15
N GLU A 39 -5.09 -1.99 0.99
CA GLU A 39 -5.14 -2.87 2.14
C GLU A 39 -3.79 -2.90 2.85
N ARG A 40 -3.82 -3.09 4.16
CA ARG A 40 -2.62 -2.99 4.99
C ARG A 40 -1.73 -4.21 4.88
N ALA A 41 -2.30 -5.38 4.73
CA ALA A 41 -1.54 -6.61 4.72
C ALA A 41 -1.00 -6.91 3.33
N CYS A 42 0.28 -7.21 3.25
CA CYS A 42 0.87 -7.70 2.02
C CYS A 42 0.22 -9.03 1.65
N GLY A 43 -0.24 -9.16 0.41
CA GLY A 43 -0.98 -10.34 -0.04
C GLY A 43 -0.21 -11.65 0.07
N HIS A 44 1.11 -11.60 0.24
CA HIS A 44 1.90 -12.80 0.30
C HIS A 44 2.38 -13.15 1.71
N ALA A 45 2.60 -12.17 2.57
CA ALA A 45 3.21 -12.42 3.88
C ALA A 45 2.48 -11.77 5.05
N GLY A 46 1.39 -11.04 4.80
CA GLY A 46 0.68 -10.34 5.86
C GLY A 46 1.47 -9.20 6.50
N ALA A 47 2.49 -8.71 5.82
CA ALA A 47 3.30 -7.63 6.34
C ALA A 47 2.50 -6.33 6.46
N ARG A 48 2.93 -5.48 7.39
CA ARG A 48 2.32 -4.16 7.56
C ARG A 48 2.93 -3.19 6.55
N LEU A 49 2.20 -2.89 5.49
CA LEU A 49 2.72 -2.12 4.38
C LEU A 49 3.10 -0.69 4.74
N GLU A 50 2.47 -0.11 5.77
CA GLU A 50 2.84 1.24 6.20
C GLU A 50 4.25 1.33 6.75
N ARG A 51 4.87 0.19 7.04
CA ARG A 51 6.27 0.13 7.48
C ARG A 51 7.26 -0.02 6.33
N GLY A 52 6.74 -0.13 5.12
CA GLY A 52 7.57 -0.19 3.93
C GLY A 52 7.97 1.20 3.44
N ALA A 53 8.22 1.30 2.16
CA ALA A 53 8.61 2.55 1.53
C ALA A 53 7.61 2.94 0.44
N LEU A 54 7.35 4.23 0.32
CA LEU A 54 6.52 4.78 -0.74
C LEU A 54 7.39 5.68 -1.61
N THR A 55 7.57 5.30 -2.86
CA THR A 55 8.36 6.07 -3.82
C THR A 55 7.46 6.44 -4.99
N GLY A 56 7.08 7.74 -5.08
CA GLY A 56 6.06 8.15 -6.02
C GLY A 56 4.75 7.47 -5.67
N TRP A 57 4.25 6.61 -6.55
CA TRP A 57 3.06 5.80 -6.27
C TRP A 57 3.38 4.31 -6.17
N ILE A 58 4.66 3.97 -5.94
CA ILE A 58 5.09 2.59 -5.75
C ILE A 58 5.34 2.33 -4.29
N LEU A 59 4.60 1.37 -3.73
CA LEU A 59 4.76 0.93 -2.36
C LEU A 59 5.58 -0.36 -2.32
N THR A 60 6.64 -0.38 -1.51
CA THR A 60 7.50 -1.54 -1.37
C THR A 60 7.26 -2.19 -0.01
N CYS A 61 6.95 -3.48 -0.02
CA CYS A 61 6.70 -4.26 1.18
C CYS A 61 7.99 -4.37 2.01
N PRO A 62 7.92 -4.19 3.34
CA PRO A 62 9.13 -4.20 4.16
C PRO A 62 9.73 -5.58 4.39
N LEU A 63 8.98 -6.66 4.17
CA LEU A 63 9.48 -8.00 4.45
C LEU A 63 10.22 -8.60 3.27
N HIS A 64 9.64 -8.60 2.08
CA HIS A 64 10.21 -9.28 0.93
C HIS A 64 10.32 -8.38 -0.30
N TYR A 65 10.13 -7.08 -0.10
CA TYR A 65 10.34 -6.06 -1.14
C TYR A 65 9.45 -6.22 -2.37
N ALA A 66 8.29 -6.86 -2.21
CA ALA A 66 7.27 -6.84 -3.25
C ALA A 66 6.80 -5.41 -3.48
N GLN A 67 6.56 -5.03 -4.73
CA GLN A 67 6.16 -3.68 -5.08
C GLN A 67 4.76 -3.64 -5.66
N PHE A 68 4.03 -2.58 -5.30
CA PHE A 68 2.64 -2.40 -5.71
C PHE A 68 2.41 -0.98 -6.19
N ASP A 69 1.54 -0.84 -7.17
CA ASP A 69 1.05 0.46 -7.59
C ASP A 69 -0.15 0.81 -6.71
N VAL A 70 -0.01 1.83 -5.86
CA VAL A 70 -1.08 2.18 -4.92
C VAL A 70 -2.32 2.76 -5.60
N ARG A 71 -2.19 3.20 -6.85
CA ARG A 71 -3.33 3.74 -7.60
C ARG A 71 -4.30 2.64 -8.02
N THR A 72 -3.81 1.44 -8.26
CA THR A 72 -4.60 0.33 -8.78
C THR A 72 -4.56 -0.91 -7.89
N GLY A 73 -3.57 -1.01 -7.02
CA GLY A 73 -3.32 -2.21 -6.23
C GLY A 73 -2.55 -3.28 -6.98
N GLU A 74 -2.17 -3.02 -8.23
CA GLU A 74 -1.49 -4.02 -9.04
C GLU A 74 -0.12 -4.38 -8.46
N ALA A 75 0.17 -5.66 -8.39
CA ALA A 75 1.50 -6.14 -8.01
C ALA A 75 2.45 -5.91 -9.19
N LEU A 76 3.48 -5.10 -8.96
CA LEU A 76 4.45 -4.76 -10.00
C LEU A 76 5.61 -5.74 -10.04
N SER A 77 5.96 -6.30 -8.87
CA SER A 77 6.99 -7.33 -8.78
C SER A 77 6.63 -8.24 -7.63
N GLY A 78 7.09 -9.48 -7.72
CA GLY A 78 6.92 -10.43 -6.64
C GLY A 78 7.90 -10.16 -5.51
N PRO A 79 7.82 -10.94 -4.44
CA PRO A 79 8.77 -10.80 -3.35
C PRO A 79 10.18 -11.07 -3.87
N ALA A 80 11.11 -10.23 -3.42
CA ALA A 80 12.50 -10.36 -3.79
C ALA A 80 13.33 -10.55 -2.53
N PRO A 81 14.38 -11.33 -2.60
CA PRO A 81 15.31 -11.44 -1.49
C PRO A 81 15.97 -10.10 -1.23
N LYS A 82 16.38 -9.88 -0.01
CA LYS A 82 16.99 -8.63 0.39
C LYS A 82 18.25 -8.32 -0.41
N ALA A 83 19.05 -9.33 -0.67
CA ALA A 83 20.30 -9.14 -1.37
C ALA A 83 20.09 -9.30 -2.88
N PRO A 84 20.62 -8.38 -3.69
CA PRO A 84 20.46 -8.50 -5.14
C PRO A 84 21.04 -9.80 -5.70
N GLU A 85 22.04 -10.35 -5.03
CA GLU A 85 22.66 -11.59 -5.42
C GLU A 85 21.85 -12.82 -5.03
N SER A 86 20.79 -12.66 -4.29
CA SER A 86 19.96 -13.81 -3.94
C SER A 86 19.27 -14.36 -5.19
N ARG A 87 19.47 -15.61 -5.43
CA ARG A 87 18.98 -16.28 -6.63
C ARG A 87 17.70 -17.03 -6.41
N HIS A 88 17.08 -16.84 -5.25
CA HIS A 88 15.89 -17.60 -4.90
C HIS A 88 14.61 -16.94 -5.31
N ALA A 89 14.67 -15.70 -5.78
CA ALA A 89 13.51 -15.03 -6.28
C ALA A 89 13.28 -15.38 -7.74
N ASP A 90 12.80 -16.59 -7.99
CA ASP A 90 12.41 -17.00 -9.32
C ASP A 90 11.00 -16.48 -9.58
N PRO A 91 10.81 -15.53 -10.48
CA PRO A 91 9.47 -14.99 -10.74
C PRO A 91 8.52 -16.03 -11.32
N ALA A 92 9.03 -17.14 -11.80
CA ALA A 92 8.19 -18.22 -12.29
C ALA A 92 7.74 -19.16 -11.17
N ASP A 93 8.29 -19.04 -9.96
CA ASP A 93 7.90 -19.90 -8.84
C ASP A 93 6.54 -19.44 -8.30
N PRO A 94 5.50 -20.30 -8.38
CA PRO A 94 4.17 -19.90 -7.89
C PRO A 94 4.15 -19.55 -6.41
N LYS A 95 5.09 -20.05 -5.62
CA LYS A 95 5.17 -19.73 -4.20
C LYS A 95 5.59 -18.29 -3.95
N LEU A 96 6.25 -17.66 -4.92
CA LEU A 96 6.71 -16.28 -4.81
C LEU A 96 5.78 -15.32 -5.52
N LYS A 97 4.70 -15.81 -6.11
CA LYS A 97 3.75 -14.95 -6.80
C LYS A 97 3.02 -14.05 -5.80
N THR A 98 3.03 -12.76 -6.08
CA THR A 98 2.39 -11.76 -5.23
C THR A 98 1.05 -11.36 -5.81
N LEU A 99 0.01 -11.43 -4.98
CA LEU A 99 -1.31 -10.96 -5.36
C LEU A 99 -1.37 -9.45 -5.22
N GLY A 100 -2.21 -8.82 -6.04
CA GLY A 100 -2.43 -7.39 -5.93
C GLY A 100 -3.12 -7.02 -4.62
N LEU A 101 -3.10 -5.74 -4.30
CA LEU A 101 -3.74 -5.20 -3.12
C LEU A 101 -5.14 -4.74 -3.44
N LYS A 102 -6.05 -4.89 -2.49
CA LYS A 102 -7.35 -4.26 -2.58
C LYS A 102 -7.19 -2.76 -2.39
N THR A 103 -7.97 -1.97 -3.14
CA THR A 103 -7.97 -0.51 -3.04
C THR A 103 -9.38 -0.02 -2.78
N TRP A 104 -9.48 1.21 -2.27
CA TRP A 104 -10.77 1.86 -2.03
C TRP A 104 -10.73 3.27 -2.59
N PRO A 105 -11.85 3.79 -3.09
CA PRO A 105 -11.90 5.17 -3.55
C PRO A 105 -11.58 6.15 -2.44
N VAL A 106 -10.87 7.21 -2.78
CA VAL A 106 -10.48 8.27 -1.85
C VAL A 106 -10.92 9.60 -2.41
N LYS A 107 -11.38 10.48 -1.53
CA LYS A 107 -11.59 11.88 -1.90
C LYS A 107 -11.02 12.77 -0.81
N LYS A 108 -10.67 13.99 -1.18
CA LYS A 108 -10.14 14.98 -0.26
C LYS A 108 -11.00 16.23 -0.36
N GLU A 109 -11.50 16.70 0.78
CA GLU A 109 -12.31 17.90 0.86
C GLU A 109 -11.87 18.73 2.04
N ALA A 110 -11.56 20.00 1.80
CA ALA A 110 -11.23 20.98 2.84
C ALA A 110 -10.14 20.47 3.80
N GLY A 111 -9.13 19.78 3.26
CA GLY A 111 -8.02 19.27 4.06
C GLY A 111 -8.29 17.95 4.76
N THR A 112 -9.44 17.35 4.55
CA THR A 112 -9.80 16.07 5.16
C THR A 112 -9.84 14.97 4.10
N VAL A 113 -9.26 13.81 4.43
CA VAL A 113 -9.21 12.65 3.54
C VAL A 113 -10.31 11.67 3.92
N PHE A 114 -11.14 11.30 2.95
CA PHE A 114 -12.23 10.34 3.13
C PHE A 114 -11.99 9.11 2.27
N VAL A 115 -12.37 7.96 2.78
CA VAL A 115 -12.27 6.68 2.06
C VAL A 115 -13.65 6.06 1.96
N ASP A 116 -14.00 5.59 0.76
CA ASP A 116 -15.25 4.87 0.55
C ASP A 116 -15.03 3.40 0.90
N VAL A 117 -15.40 3.05 2.11
CA VAL A 117 -15.24 1.70 2.66
C VAL A 117 -16.56 0.96 2.53
N GLN A 118 -16.53 -0.16 1.86
CA GLN A 118 -17.73 -0.98 1.68
C GLN A 118 -17.67 -2.23 2.53
#